data_8142dbfbf80611e42213f1fbfcd3560d
#
_entry.id   8142dbfbf80611e42213f1fbfcd3560d
#
_cell.length_a   1.000
_cell.length_b   1.000
_cell.length_c   1.000
_cell.angle_alpha   90.00
_cell.angle_beta   90.00
_cell.angle_gamma   90.00
#
_symmetry.space_group_name_H-M   'P 1'
#
loop_
_entity.id
_entity.type
_entity.pdbx_description
1 polymer ?
#
loop_
_entity_poly.entity_id
_entity_poly.type
_entity_poly.pdbx_seq_one_letter_code
_entity_poly.pdbx_strand_id
1 'polypeptide(L)'
;RVDVAWAVETHGFSSRDAAEALAITPGGGRVGSVLSGSLNDQLADLAGEGVTGRLVEVRASDVDALVAGLSCGGDARCLLVPAADLPGGLWERLRDREPVCLVTRLDGDQAIDTAMFTPETIAEADEDVSRLFNRGVSDTVVAADRVVTVLWPVPTLVIIGAGAIAEALAAAAALLGWHTRAITDVTEATGTIAGLAVLDKVVVLSHDEELGGRALAAALSARPGYIGALGSRRTQQARADWLAYRGIVELDRIYGPAGLDIGANTPAEIAVSVIAEAMAVKSGSNPRSLRERAGSIH
;
A
#
# COMPACT_ATOMS: atom_id res chain seq x y z
N ARG A 1 14.59 14.58 -21.26
CA ARG A 1 13.36 13.75 -21.25
C ARG A 1 13.59 12.62 -20.24
N VAL A 2 12.59 12.29 -19.45
CA VAL A 2 12.57 11.09 -18.63
C VAL A 2 11.44 10.23 -19.18
N ASP A 3 11.68 8.94 -19.43
CA ASP A 3 10.66 7.97 -19.78
C ASP A 3 10.40 7.09 -18.56
N VAL A 4 9.17 6.62 -18.40
CA VAL A 4 8.76 5.72 -17.31
C VAL A 4 8.13 4.48 -17.92
N ALA A 5 8.52 3.32 -17.39
CA ALA A 5 8.02 2.03 -17.82
C ALA A 5 7.49 1.22 -16.63
N TRP A 6 6.41 0.48 -16.84
CA TRP A 6 5.91 -0.55 -15.91
C TRP A 6 5.24 -1.69 -16.66
N ALA A 7 5.31 -2.87 -16.09
CA ALA A 7 4.68 -4.05 -16.67
C ALA A 7 3.16 -3.97 -16.54
N VAL A 8 2.45 -4.20 -17.63
CA VAL A 8 0.98 -4.21 -17.66
C VAL A 8 0.42 -5.63 -17.83
N GLU A 9 1.14 -6.51 -18.53
CA GLU A 9 0.84 -7.94 -18.65
C GLU A 9 2.13 -8.75 -18.54
N THR A 10 2.05 -9.93 -17.97
CA THR A 10 3.20 -10.85 -17.84
C THR A 10 2.75 -12.28 -18.09
N HIS A 11 3.58 -13.05 -18.80
CA HIS A 11 3.39 -14.47 -19.06
C HIS A 11 4.69 -15.23 -18.77
N GLY A 12 4.61 -16.33 -18.03
CA GLY A 12 5.77 -17.15 -17.66
C GLY A 12 6.44 -16.76 -16.33
N PHE A 13 6.31 -15.53 -15.87
CA PHE A 13 6.87 -15.09 -14.59
C PHE A 13 6.07 -15.63 -13.40
N SER A 14 6.74 -15.99 -12.30
CA SER A 14 6.11 -16.56 -11.11
C SER A 14 5.31 -15.56 -10.27
N SER A 15 5.66 -14.28 -10.34
CA SER A 15 4.97 -13.19 -9.63
C SER A 15 5.23 -11.85 -10.32
N ARG A 16 4.34 -10.89 -10.09
CA ARG A 16 4.47 -9.51 -10.54
C ARG A 16 4.10 -8.58 -9.39
N ASP A 17 4.95 -7.59 -9.10
CA ASP A 17 4.54 -6.43 -8.33
C ASP A 17 3.99 -5.36 -9.27
N ALA A 18 2.70 -5.08 -9.17
CA ALA A 18 2.02 -4.10 -10.03
C ALA A 18 2.47 -2.65 -9.76
N ALA A 19 3.20 -2.41 -8.66
CA ALA A 19 3.71 -1.10 -8.29
C ALA A 19 5.17 -0.87 -8.73
N GLU A 20 5.85 -1.88 -9.32
CA GLU A 20 7.19 -1.68 -9.85
C GLU A 20 7.17 -0.80 -11.11
N ALA A 21 8.06 0.19 -11.13
CA ALA A 21 8.26 1.06 -12.28
C ALA A 21 9.75 1.42 -12.44
N LEU A 22 10.16 1.68 -13.68
CA LEU A 22 11.49 2.08 -14.06
C LEU A 22 11.45 3.47 -14.69
N ALA A 23 12.16 4.43 -14.11
CA ALA A 23 12.43 5.73 -14.73
C ALA A 23 13.76 5.68 -15.46
N ILE A 24 13.78 6.19 -16.70
CA ILE A 24 14.91 6.10 -17.64
C ILE A 24 15.23 7.51 -18.14
N THR A 25 16.51 7.90 -18.12
CA THR A 25 16.98 9.14 -18.73
C THR A 25 17.73 8.86 -20.03
N PRO A 26 17.78 9.79 -21.01
CA PRO A 26 18.51 9.60 -22.26
C PRO A 26 20.01 9.34 -22.09
N GLY A 27 20.57 9.75 -20.94
CA GLY A 27 21.97 9.49 -20.58
C GLY A 27 22.21 8.13 -19.92
N GLY A 28 21.22 7.22 -19.93
CA GLY A 28 21.32 5.88 -19.34
C GLY A 28 21.12 5.82 -17.83
N GLY A 29 20.77 6.95 -17.17
CA GLY A 29 20.40 6.96 -15.76
C GLY A 29 19.07 6.20 -15.55
N ARG A 30 19.02 5.38 -14.49
CA ARG A 30 17.89 4.53 -14.17
C ARG A 30 17.54 4.63 -12.70
N VAL A 31 16.24 4.66 -12.37
CA VAL A 31 15.72 4.60 -11.01
C VAL A 31 14.53 3.66 -10.99
N GLY A 32 14.52 2.71 -10.05
CA GLY A 32 13.52 1.66 -9.97
C GLY A 32 13.85 0.44 -10.81
N SER A 33 12.87 -0.45 -10.96
CA SER A 33 13.01 -1.71 -11.69
C SER A 33 11.66 -2.18 -12.24
N VAL A 34 11.70 -3.03 -13.24
CA VAL A 34 10.55 -3.82 -13.72
C VAL A 34 10.92 -5.29 -13.66
N LEU A 35 10.08 -6.11 -13.01
CA LEU A 35 10.30 -7.52 -12.73
C LEU A 35 11.71 -7.76 -12.13
N SER A 36 11.94 -7.13 -10.98
CA SER A 36 13.21 -7.19 -10.25
C SER A 36 14.44 -6.77 -11.08
N GLY A 37 14.24 -6.02 -12.16
CA GLY A 37 15.30 -5.52 -13.03
C GLY A 37 15.60 -6.37 -14.26
N SER A 38 14.98 -7.54 -14.42
CA SER A 38 15.22 -8.45 -15.56
C SER A 38 14.90 -7.83 -16.93
N LEU A 39 14.10 -6.77 -16.97
CA LEU A 39 13.71 -6.07 -18.20
C LEU A 39 14.33 -4.68 -18.34
N ASN A 40 15.11 -4.22 -17.37
CA ASN A 40 15.60 -2.84 -17.30
C ASN A 40 16.45 -2.45 -18.51
N ASP A 41 17.34 -3.33 -18.98
CA ASP A 41 18.24 -3.06 -20.11
C ASP A 41 17.43 -2.91 -21.41
N GLN A 42 16.53 -3.83 -21.72
CA GLN A 42 15.70 -3.77 -22.93
C GLN A 42 14.82 -2.52 -22.97
N LEU A 43 14.20 -2.16 -21.82
CA LEU A 43 13.37 -0.96 -21.72
C LEU A 43 14.20 0.32 -21.91
N ALA A 44 15.43 0.34 -21.38
CA ALA A 44 16.32 1.47 -21.56
C ALA A 44 16.84 1.61 -23.01
N ASP A 45 17.11 0.50 -23.68
CA ASP A 45 17.50 0.50 -25.10
C ASP A 45 16.37 1.02 -25.97
N LEU A 46 15.12 0.54 -25.78
CA LEU A 46 13.94 1.03 -26.48
C LEU A 46 13.73 2.54 -26.27
N ALA A 47 13.83 3.02 -25.03
CA ALA A 47 13.73 4.44 -24.73
C ALA A 47 14.87 5.26 -25.39
N GLY A 48 16.07 4.70 -25.45
CA GLY A 48 17.25 5.28 -26.12
C GLY A 48 17.06 5.39 -27.63
N GLU A 49 16.38 4.44 -28.25
CA GLU A 49 16.00 4.44 -29.67
C GLU A 49 14.79 5.38 -29.96
N GLY A 50 14.21 5.98 -28.95
CA GLY A 50 13.06 6.88 -29.08
C GLY A 50 11.72 6.16 -29.10
N VAL A 51 11.69 4.86 -28.82
CA VAL A 51 10.44 4.12 -28.66
C VAL A 51 9.82 4.51 -27.32
N THR A 52 8.70 5.25 -27.38
CA THR A 52 7.99 5.75 -26.19
C THR A 52 6.55 6.10 -26.54
N GLY A 53 5.70 6.36 -25.54
CA GLY A 53 4.29 6.67 -25.72
C GLY A 53 3.48 5.46 -26.17
N ARG A 54 3.87 4.24 -25.78
CA ARG A 54 3.22 3.02 -26.25
C ARG A 54 3.43 1.80 -25.36
N LEU A 55 2.64 0.76 -25.63
CA LEU A 55 2.92 -0.59 -25.18
C LEU A 55 4.10 -1.18 -25.97
N VAL A 56 5.02 -1.84 -25.28
CA VAL A 56 6.16 -2.55 -25.86
C VAL A 56 6.18 -3.98 -25.35
N GLU A 57 6.55 -4.93 -26.23
CA GLU A 57 6.79 -6.31 -25.84
C GLU A 57 8.27 -6.50 -25.52
N VAL A 58 8.55 -7.10 -24.37
CA VAL A 58 9.89 -7.39 -23.87
C VAL A 58 9.93 -8.79 -23.28
N ARG A 59 11.11 -9.41 -23.29
CA ARG A 59 11.29 -10.78 -22.83
C ARG A 59 12.51 -10.90 -21.93
N ALA A 60 12.35 -11.56 -20.80
CA ALA A 60 13.49 -12.03 -20.01
C ALA A 60 13.77 -13.50 -20.31
N SER A 61 15.04 -13.83 -20.58
CA SER A 61 15.47 -15.22 -20.62
C SER A 61 15.46 -15.83 -19.21
N ASP A 62 15.47 -17.16 -19.11
CA ASP A 62 15.59 -17.84 -17.80
C ASP A 62 16.87 -17.42 -17.05
N VAL A 63 17.94 -17.10 -17.78
CA VAL A 63 19.22 -16.66 -17.21
C VAL A 63 19.06 -15.25 -16.61
N ASP A 64 18.46 -14.31 -17.35
CA ASP A 64 18.25 -12.94 -16.87
C ASP A 64 17.31 -12.93 -15.67
N ALA A 65 16.25 -13.73 -15.72
CA ALA A 65 15.31 -13.91 -14.62
C ALA A 65 15.98 -14.46 -13.36
N LEU A 66 16.83 -15.51 -13.52
CA LEU A 66 17.56 -16.10 -12.41
C LEU A 66 18.54 -15.09 -11.77
N VAL A 67 19.25 -14.31 -12.57
CA VAL A 67 20.14 -13.23 -12.09
C VAL A 67 19.35 -12.16 -11.33
N ALA A 68 18.14 -11.86 -11.77
CA ALA A 68 17.22 -10.92 -11.10
C ALA A 68 16.51 -11.54 -9.87
N GLY A 69 16.77 -12.81 -9.53
CA GLY A 69 16.15 -13.50 -8.40
C GLY A 69 14.74 -14.05 -8.67
N LEU A 70 14.33 -14.13 -9.92
CA LEU A 70 13.06 -14.73 -10.34
C LEU A 70 13.24 -16.23 -10.63
N SER A 71 12.17 -17.00 -10.51
CA SER A 71 12.22 -18.46 -10.69
C SER A 71 12.27 -18.87 -12.17
N CYS A 72 11.74 -18.07 -13.09
CA CYS A 72 11.69 -18.33 -14.54
C CYS A 72 11.58 -17.00 -15.30
N GLY A 73 12.04 -17.03 -16.54
CA GLY A 73 11.83 -15.96 -17.52
C GLY A 73 10.43 -15.99 -18.13
N GLY A 74 10.19 -15.08 -19.05
CA GLY A 74 8.90 -14.95 -19.70
C GLY A 74 8.78 -13.73 -20.58
N ASP A 75 7.59 -13.52 -21.09
CA ASP A 75 7.21 -12.37 -21.90
C ASP A 75 6.45 -11.35 -21.05
N ALA A 76 6.68 -10.07 -21.28
CA ALA A 76 5.93 -8.99 -20.66
C ALA A 76 5.53 -7.94 -21.70
N ARG A 77 4.34 -7.38 -21.53
CA ARG A 77 3.97 -6.11 -22.16
C ARG A 77 4.17 -5.01 -21.12
N CYS A 78 4.90 -3.98 -21.50
CA CYS A 78 5.17 -2.82 -20.67
C CYS A 78 4.59 -1.56 -21.30
N LEU A 79 4.00 -0.69 -20.49
CA LEU A 79 3.70 0.66 -20.93
C LEU A 79 4.97 1.51 -20.73
N LEU A 80 5.50 2.08 -21.82
CA LEU A 80 6.67 2.94 -21.83
C LEU A 80 6.24 4.33 -22.34
N VAL A 81 6.22 5.32 -21.44
CA VAL A 81 5.69 6.66 -21.72
C VAL A 81 6.64 7.76 -21.23
N PRO A 82 6.67 8.93 -21.89
CA PRO A 82 7.35 10.10 -21.34
C PRO A 82 6.71 10.51 -20.00
N ALA A 83 7.55 10.78 -19.00
CA ALA A 83 7.06 11.26 -17.70
C ALA A 83 6.26 12.59 -17.80
N ALA A 84 6.55 13.37 -18.85
CA ALA A 84 5.85 14.63 -19.13
C ALA A 84 4.41 14.44 -19.67
N ASP A 85 4.10 13.26 -20.19
CA ASP A 85 2.76 12.94 -20.73
C ASP A 85 1.86 12.34 -19.63
N LEU A 86 2.43 12.08 -18.44
CA LEU A 86 1.65 11.64 -17.28
C LEU A 86 0.98 12.83 -16.60
N PRO A 87 -0.18 12.61 -15.96
CA PRO A 87 -0.96 13.67 -15.33
C PRO A 87 -0.17 14.50 -14.32
N GLY A 88 -0.38 15.83 -14.35
CA GLY A 88 0.20 16.73 -13.36
C GLY A 88 -0.23 16.36 -11.92
N GLY A 89 0.70 16.51 -10.97
CA GLY A 89 0.46 16.16 -9.57
C GLY A 89 0.62 14.66 -9.24
N LEU A 90 0.87 13.79 -10.22
CA LEU A 90 1.05 12.34 -9.99
C LEU A 90 2.21 12.08 -9.03
N TRP A 91 3.35 12.69 -9.28
CA TRP A 91 4.57 12.43 -8.50
C TRP A 91 4.47 12.94 -7.06
N GLU A 92 3.81 14.08 -6.85
CA GLU A 92 3.51 14.61 -5.54
C GLU A 92 2.62 13.64 -4.75
N ARG A 93 1.54 13.14 -5.36
CA ARG A 93 0.64 12.17 -4.72
C ARG A 93 1.34 10.86 -4.37
N LEU A 94 2.14 10.32 -5.28
CA LEU A 94 2.91 9.09 -5.01
C LEU A 94 3.94 9.28 -3.90
N ARG A 95 4.65 10.43 -3.88
CA ARG A 95 5.57 10.81 -2.81
C ARG A 95 4.85 10.93 -1.46
N ASP A 96 3.66 11.52 -1.47
CA ASP A 96 2.85 11.74 -0.27
C ASP A 96 2.04 10.48 0.11
N ARG A 97 2.29 9.37 -0.62
CA ARG A 97 1.68 8.06 -0.40
C ARG A 97 0.15 8.09 -0.50
N GLU A 98 -0.35 8.84 -1.47
CA GLU A 98 -1.77 8.86 -1.83
C GLU A 98 -2.07 7.83 -2.92
N PRO A 99 -3.19 7.10 -2.84
CA PRO A 99 -3.57 6.16 -3.89
C PRO A 99 -4.02 6.91 -5.15
N VAL A 100 -3.65 6.38 -6.32
CA VAL A 100 -4.05 6.91 -7.61
C VAL A 100 -4.47 5.80 -8.56
N CYS A 101 -5.35 6.12 -9.50
CA CYS A 101 -5.71 5.27 -10.63
C CYS A 101 -5.39 6.02 -11.92
N LEU A 102 -4.55 5.44 -12.76
CA LEU A 102 -4.25 5.93 -14.09
C LEU A 102 -5.06 5.16 -15.11
N VAL A 103 -5.73 5.86 -16.00
CA VAL A 103 -6.44 5.28 -17.16
C VAL A 103 -5.77 5.82 -18.41
N THR A 104 -4.94 5.01 -19.04
CA THR A 104 -4.27 5.34 -20.30
C THR A 104 -5.08 4.80 -21.47
N ARG A 105 -5.61 5.68 -22.34
CA ARG A 105 -6.30 5.28 -23.56
C ARG A 105 -5.30 4.86 -24.62
N LEU A 106 -5.67 3.85 -25.40
CA LEU A 106 -4.84 3.27 -26.45
C LEU A 106 -5.51 3.41 -27.82
N ASP A 107 -4.67 3.59 -28.85
CA ASP A 107 -5.01 3.31 -30.25
C ASP A 107 -4.01 2.26 -30.76
N GLY A 108 -4.45 1.00 -30.83
CA GLY A 108 -3.55 -0.14 -30.96
C GLY A 108 -2.60 -0.19 -29.76
N ASP A 109 -1.29 -0.11 -30.00
CA ASP A 109 -0.28 -0.04 -28.93
C ASP A 109 0.10 1.39 -28.55
N GLN A 110 -0.38 2.42 -29.25
CA GLN A 110 -0.07 3.82 -28.95
C GLN A 110 -0.88 4.33 -27.76
N ALA A 111 -0.21 4.91 -26.76
CA ALA A 111 -0.83 5.66 -25.69
C ALA A 111 -1.25 7.05 -26.21
N ILE A 112 -2.54 7.36 -26.11
CA ILE A 112 -3.10 8.62 -26.60
C ILE A 112 -3.07 9.69 -25.52
N ASP A 113 -3.59 9.37 -24.37
CA ASP A 113 -3.62 10.21 -23.18
C ASP A 113 -3.77 9.37 -21.92
N THR A 114 -3.46 9.97 -20.76
CA THR A 114 -3.63 9.34 -19.47
C THR A 114 -4.42 10.25 -18.55
N ALA A 115 -5.55 9.78 -18.05
CA ALA A 115 -6.33 10.42 -16.99
C ALA A 115 -5.89 9.86 -15.63
N MET A 116 -5.95 10.68 -14.58
CA MET A 116 -5.70 10.28 -13.20
C MET A 116 -6.96 10.48 -12.37
N PHE A 117 -7.32 9.44 -11.63
CA PHE A 117 -8.36 9.48 -10.61
C PHE A 117 -7.76 9.28 -9.22
N THR A 118 -8.39 9.91 -8.25
CA THR A 118 -7.98 9.91 -6.83
C THR A 118 -9.16 9.41 -5.99
N PRO A 119 -9.02 9.19 -4.68
CA PRO A 119 -10.15 8.83 -3.82
C PRO A 119 -11.35 9.79 -3.93
N GLU A 120 -11.07 11.08 -4.22
CA GLU A 120 -12.11 12.11 -4.33
C GLU A 120 -12.83 12.06 -5.69
N THR A 121 -12.15 11.63 -6.75
CA THR A 121 -12.66 11.68 -8.13
C THR A 121 -12.97 10.31 -8.74
N ILE A 122 -12.62 9.21 -8.06
CA ILE A 122 -12.80 7.85 -8.60
C ILE A 122 -14.26 7.51 -8.92
N ALA A 123 -15.20 8.16 -8.25
CA ALA A 123 -16.64 7.99 -8.52
C ALA A 123 -17.06 8.54 -9.90
N GLU A 124 -16.22 9.37 -10.53
CA GLU A 124 -16.44 9.90 -11.88
C GLU A 124 -15.96 8.95 -12.99
N ALA A 125 -15.16 7.94 -12.62
CA ALA A 125 -14.68 6.91 -13.53
C ALA A 125 -15.75 5.85 -13.82
N ASP A 126 -15.51 5.04 -14.85
CA ASP A 126 -16.35 3.89 -15.18
C ASP A 126 -16.44 2.91 -13.98
N GLU A 127 -17.54 2.16 -13.92
CA GLU A 127 -17.83 1.26 -12.79
C GLU A 127 -16.72 0.19 -12.58
N ASP A 128 -16.16 -0.36 -13.64
CA ASP A 128 -15.08 -1.35 -13.59
C ASP A 128 -13.77 -0.74 -13.07
N VAL A 129 -13.44 0.49 -13.46
CA VAL A 129 -12.30 1.25 -12.97
C VAL A 129 -12.46 1.56 -11.48
N SER A 130 -13.63 2.07 -11.09
CA SER A 130 -13.95 2.37 -9.69
C SER A 130 -13.91 1.11 -8.82
N ARG A 131 -14.42 -0.02 -9.34
CA ARG A 131 -14.37 -1.31 -8.63
C ARG A 131 -12.93 -1.79 -8.43
N LEU A 132 -12.07 -1.68 -9.46
CA LEU A 132 -10.67 -2.06 -9.38
C LEU A 132 -9.93 -1.21 -8.34
N PHE A 133 -10.12 0.10 -8.37
CA PHE A 133 -9.53 1.03 -7.40
C PHE A 133 -9.95 0.72 -5.96
N ASN A 134 -11.25 0.48 -5.75
CA ASN A 134 -11.81 0.25 -4.41
C ASN A 134 -11.42 -1.09 -3.78
N ARG A 135 -10.74 -1.99 -4.52
CA ARG A 135 -10.09 -3.19 -3.95
C ARG A 135 -8.97 -2.81 -2.97
N GLY A 136 -8.39 -1.62 -3.11
CA GLY A 136 -7.38 -1.09 -2.18
C GLY A 136 -6.02 -1.81 -2.27
N VAL A 137 -5.70 -2.33 -3.45
CA VAL A 137 -4.42 -2.96 -3.79
C VAL A 137 -3.94 -2.47 -5.14
N SER A 138 -2.63 -2.40 -5.33
CA SER A 138 -2.06 -2.10 -6.64
C SER A 138 -2.37 -3.22 -7.63
N ASP A 139 -2.83 -2.84 -8.80
CA ASP A 139 -3.15 -3.79 -9.88
C ASP A 139 -3.11 -3.07 -11.23
N THR A 140 -2.92 -3.82 -12.31
CA THR A 140 -2.99 -3.30 -13.66
C THR A 140 -3.81 -4.24 -14.53
N VAL A 141 -4.77 -3.66 -15.27
CA VAL A 141 -5.64 -4.38 -16.20
C VAL A 141 -5.52 -3.75 -17.59
N VAL A 142 -5.31 -4.58 -18.59
CA VAL A 142 -5.26 -4.17 -20.00
C VAL A 142 -6.57 -4.56 -20.66
N ALA A 143 -7.20 -3.61 -21.34
CA ALA A 143 -8.31 -3.82 -22.27
C ALA A 143 -7.87 -3.44 -23.69
N ALA A 144 -8.73 -3.67 -24.69
CA ALA A 144 -8.38 -3.42 -26.09
C ALA A 144 -8.05 -1.94 -26.39
N ASP A 145 -8.67 -1.03 -25.66
CA ASP A 145 -8.62 0.42 -25.86
C ASP A 145 -7.99 1.20 -24.70
N ARG A 146 -7.59 0.52 -23.63
CA ARG A 146 -7.02 1.19 -22.43
C ARG A 146 -6.20 0.28 -21.54
N VAL A 147 -5.31 0.92 -20.78
CA VAL A 147 -4.64 0.33 -19.60
C VAL A 147 -5.15 1.04 -18.36
N VAL A 148 -5.60 0.29 -17.36
CA VAL A 148 -5.98 0.80 -16.05
C VAL A 148 -4.90 0.37 -15.07
N THR A 149 -4.15 1.32 -14.51
CA THR A 149 -3.11 1.08 -13.51
C THR A 149 -3.52 1.69 -12.18
N VAL A 150 -3.77 0.87 -11.19
CA VAL A 150 -4.08 1.28 -9.83
C VAL A 150 -2.82 1.17 -8.99
N LEU A 151 -2.44 2.25 -8.32
CA LEU A 151 -1.31 2.33 -7.42
C LEU A 151 -1.81 2.63 -6.02
N TRP A 152 -1.75 1.64 -5.14
CA TRP A 152 -2.04 1.76 -3.73
C TRP A 152 -0.74 1.69 -2.94
N PRO A 153 -0.44 2.67 -2.07
CA PRO A 153 0.74 2.60 -1.22
C PRO A 153 0.69 1.39 -0.31
N VAL A 154 1.84 0.77 -0.07
CA VAL A 154 1.95 -0.32 0.90
C VAL A 154 1.73 0.24 2.31
N PRO A 155 0.75 -0.25 3.08
CA PRO A 155 0.52 0.21 4.43
C PRO A 155 1.69 -0.09 5.35
N THR A 156 1.94 0.78 6.33
CA THR A 156 2.86 0.54 7.44
C THR A 156 2.09 0.29 8.72
N LEU A 157 2.41 -0.79 9.41
CA LEU A 157 1.96 -1.06 10.78
C LEU A 157 3.07 -0.67 11.76
N VAL A 158 2.87 0.40 12.52
CA VAL A 158 3.75 0.81 13.61
C VAL A 158 3.27 0.16 14.90
N ILE A 159 4.14 -0.62 15.52
CA ILE A 159 3.87 -1.37 16.75
C ILE A 159 4.65 -0.69 17.88
N ILE A 160 3.96 -0.17 18.87
CA ILE A 160 4.57 0.50 20.01
C ILE A 160 4.68 -0.48 21.18
N GLY A 161 5.89 -0.99 21.38
CA GLY A 161 6.21 -2.03 22.33
C GLY A 161 6.93 -3.21 21.69
N ALA A 162 7.17 -4.26 22.45
CA ALA A 162 7.88 -5.47 22.06
C ALA A 162 7.23 -6.73 22.65
N GLY A 163 7.76 -7.90 22.30
CA GLY A 163 7.36 -9.21 22.82
C GLY A 163 6.50 -10.01 21.86
N ALA A 164 6.01 -11.15 22.31
CA ALA A 164 5.38 -12.15 21.48
C ALA A 164 4.17 -11.64 20.64
N ILE A 165 3.40 -10.69 21.18
CA ILE A 165 2.28 -10.08 20.42
C ILE A 165 2.82 -9.17 19.31
N ALA A 166 3.90 -8.41 19.56
CA ALA A 166 4.52 -7.57 18.55
C ALA A 166 5.07 -8.40 17.40
N GLU A 167 5.75 -9.50 17.70
CA GLU A 167 6.27 -10.46 16.72
C GLU A 167 5.14 -11.10 15.91
N ALA A 168 4.06 -11.52 16.56
CA ALA A 168 2.90 -12.09 15.88
C ALA A 168 2.19 -11.07 14.98
N LEU A 169 2.07 -9.82 15.41
CA LEU A 169 1.53 -8.72 14.60
C LEU A 169 2.39 -8.46 13.36
N ALA A 170 3.71 -8.44 13.52
CA ALA A 170 4.64 -8.27 12.41
C ALA A 170 4.54 -9.43 11.41
N ALA A 171 4.46 -10.66 11.89
CA ALA A 171 4.28 -11.84 11.04
C ALA A 171 2.93 -11.82 10.29
N ALA A 172 1.83 -11.48 10.97
CA ALA A 172 0.51 -11.38 10.36
C ALA A 172 0.44 -10.25 9.32
N ALA A 173 1.05 -9.09 9.60
CA ALA A 173 1.13 -7.97 8.67
C ALA A 173 1.97 -8.32 7.42
N ALA A 174 3.06 -9.09 7.57
CA ALA A 174 3.88 -9.56 6.46
C ALA A 174 3.10 -10.46 5.48
N LEU A 175 2.17 -11.29 5.97
CA LEU A 175 1.27 -12.07 5.10
C LEU A 175 0.39 -11.21 4.20
N LEU A 176 0.12 -9.96 4.62
CA LEU A 176 -0.65 -8.97 3.86
C LEU A 176 0.24 -8.05 3.03
N GLY A 177 1.56 -8.29 2.99
CA GLY A 177 2.52 -7.43 2.32
C GLY A 177 2.71 -6.06 2.99
N TRP A 178 2.29 -5.86 4.25
CA TRP A 178 2.46 -4.59 4.94
C TRP A 178 3.87 -4.44 5.50
N HIS A 179 4.39 -3.22 5.47
CA HIS A 179 5.59 -2.90 6.23
C HIS A 179 5.31 -2.86 7.73
N THR A 180 6.28 -3.24 8.53
CA THR A 180 6.17 -3.19 10.00
C THR A 180 7.36 -2.49 10.63
N ARG A 181 7.10 -1.73 11.70
CA ARG A 181 8.13 -1.14 12.57
C ARG A 181 7.71 -1.32 14.03
N ALA A 182 8.49 -2.09 14.79
CA ALA A 182 8.33 -2.22 16.24
C ALA A 182 9.26 -1.22 16.94
N ILE A 183 8.71 -0.38 17.80
CA ILE A 183 9.41 0.75 18.40
C ILE A 183 9.16 0.75 19.91
N THR A 184 10.24 0.94 20.68
CA THR A 184 10.20 1.02 22.15
C THR A 184 10.72 2.35 22.72
N ASP A 185 11.26 3.21 21.84
CA ASP A 185 11.71 4.56 22.20
C ASP A 185 10.64 5.61 21.91
N VAL A 186 10.42 6.55 22.84
CA VAL A 186 9.39 7.58 22.73
C VAL A 186 9.64 8.54 21.59
N THR A 187 10.89 8.96 21.37
CA THR A 187 11.26 9.95 20.36
C THR A 187 11.13 9.34 18.98
N GLU A 188 11.61 8.11 18.80
CA GLU A 188 11.46 7.36 17.56
C GLU A 188 9.97 7.10 17.25
N ALA A 189 9.17 6.72 18.25
CA ALA A 189 7.75 6.46 18.12
C ALA A 189 6.99 7.71 17.61
N THR A 190 7.16 8.83 18.29
CA THR A 190 6.46 10.07 17.91
C THR A 190 6.90 10.59 16.55
N GLY A 191 8.21 10.55 16.24
CA GLY A 191 8.76 10.95 14.93
C GLY A 191 8.27 10.06 13.79
N THR A 192 8.23 8.73 13.99
CA THR A 192 7.71 7.79 13.00
C THR A 192 6.21 8.00 12.77
N ILE A 193 5.43 8.11 13.84
CA ILE A 193 3.97 8.28 13.76
C ILE A 193 3.59 9.60 13.06
N ALA A 194 4.34 10.68 13.26
CA ALA A 194 4.08 11.96 12.63
C ALA A 194 4.13 11.92 11.09
N GLY A 195 4.85 10.96 10.51
CA GLY A 195 4.95 10.76 9.05
C GLY A 195 3.95 9.75 8.48
N LEU A 196 2.99 9.27 9.28
CA LEU A 196 2.02 8.27 8.82
C LEU A 196 0.88 8.90 8.00
N ALA A 197 0.41 8.14 7.01
CA ALA A 197 -0.73 8.48 6.16
C ALA A 197 -1.98 7.69 6.57
N VAL A 198 -3.12 8.01 5.94
CA VAL A 198 -4.43 7.38 6.20
C VAL A 198 -4.45 5.87 5.97
N LEU A 199 -3.52 5.31 5.20
CA LEU A 199 -3.42 3.86 4.98
C LEU A 199 -2.66 3.15 6.10
N ASP A 200 -1.88 3.88 6.89
CA ASP A 200 -1.03 3.31 7.95
C ASP A 200 -1.82 3.00 9.22
N LYS A 201 -1.22 2.20 10.06
CA LYS A 201 -1.82 1.73 11.31
C LYS A 201 -0.83 1.90 12.46
N VAL A 202 -1.36 2.19 13.63
CA VAL A 202 -0.61 2.21 14.89
C VAL A 202 -1.25 1.23 15.85
N VAL A 203 -0.45 0.38 16.49
CA VAL A 203 -0.90 -0.52 17.54
C VAL A 203 -0.03 -0.34 18.78
N VAL A 204 -0.64 0.08 19.88
CA VAL A 204 0.04 0.31 21.15
C VAL A 204 -0.11 -0.90 22.05
N LEU A 205 1.02 -1.59 22.33
CA LEU A 205 1.13 -2.74 23.22
C LEU A 205 1.72 -2.34 24.57
N SER A 206 2.53 -1.27 24.59
CA SER A 206 3.33 -0.90 25.76
C SER A 206 2.48 -0.67 27.00
N HIS A 207 2.98 -1.16 28.13
CA HIS A 207 2.45 -0.85 29.48
C HIS A 207 3.05 0.44 30.06
N ASP A 208 4.11 0.98 29.45
CA ASP A 208 4.67 2.27 29.81
C ASP A 208 3.70 3.39 29.43
N GLU A 209 3.25 4.14 30.44
CA GLU A 209 2.24 5.20 30.27
C GLU A 209 2.76 6.36 29.43
N GLU A 210 4.04 6.70 29.53
CA GLU A 210 4.64 7.81 28.77
C GLU A 210 4.81 7.42 27.31
N LEU A 211 5.38 6.25 27.02
CA LEU A 211 5.53 5.75 25.67
C LEU A 211 4.16 5.56 25.00
N GLY A 212 3.24 4.85 25.66
CA GLY A 212 1.91 4.57 25.13
C GLY A 212 1.07 5.84 24.94
N GLY A 213 1.08 6.72 25.93
CA GLY A 213 0.32 7.98 25.90
C GLY A 213 0.82 8.93 24.81
N ARG A 214 2.15 9.12 24.66
CA ARG A 214 2.72 9.96 23.60
C ARG A 214 2.48 9.39 22.21
N ALA A 215 2.60 8.07 22.06
CA ALA A 215 2.29 7.41 20.79
C ALA A 215 0.83 7.61 20.39
N LEU A 216 -0.13 7.44 21.33
CA LEU A 216 -1.56 7.70 21.06
C LEU A 216 -1.82 9.17 20.72
N ALA A 217 -1.23 10.12 21.45
CA ALA A 217 -1.35 11.55 21.17
C ALA A 217 -0.82 11.89 19.76
N ALA A 218 0.35 11.37 19.39
CA ALA A 218 0.92 11.55 18.06
C ALA A 218 0.04 10.91 16.97
N ALA A 219 -0.51 9.73 17.20
CA ALA A 219 -1.39 9.04 16.27
C ALA A 219 -2.72 9.79 16.06
N LEU A 220 -3.31 10.36 17.09
CA LEU A 220 -4.51 11.19 16.97
C LEU A 220 -4.25 12.43 16.10
N SER A 221 -3.05 13.04 16.21
CA SER A 221 -2.65 14.20 15.41
C SER A 221 -2.34 13.83 13.95
N ALA A 222 -1.59 12.74 13.72
CA ALA A 222 -1.17 12.28 12.39
C ALA A 222 -2.31 11.66 11.56
N ARG A 223 -3.35 11.16 12.23
CA ARG A 223 -4.55 10.59 11.63
C ARG A 223 -4.30 9.35 10.74
N PRO A 224 -3.52 8.33 11.16
CA PRO A 224 -3.48 7.05 10.47
C PRO A 224 -4.88 6.44 10.42
N GLY A 225 -5.11 5.51 9.48
CA GLY A 225 -6.41 4.89 9.28
C GLY A 225 -6.88 3.95 10.41
N TYR A 226 -5.96 3.53 11.29
CA TYR A 226 -6.28 2.72 12.45
C TYR A 226 -5.36 3.03 13.62
N ILE A 227 -5.93 3.18 14.81
CA ILE A 227 -5.20 3.37 16.07
C ILE A 227 -5.73 2.33 17.06
N GLY A 228 -5.01 1.22 17.22
CA GLY A 228 -5.34 0.17 18.17
C GLY A 228 -4.57 0.31 19.49
N ALA A 229 -5.20 0.04 20.61
CA ALA A 229 -4.55 0.05 21.92
C ALA A 229 -4.89 -1.24 22.68
N LEU A 230 -3.90 -2.14 22.84
CA LEU A 230 -4.08 -3.36 23.62
C LEU A 230 -4.07 -3.06 25.13
N GLY A 231 -4.73 -3.90 25.87
CA GLY A 231 -4.80 -3.85 27.32
C GLY A 231 -6.21 -3.94 27.85
N SER A 232 -6.34 -4.16 29.15
CA SER A 232 -7.64 -4.27 29.82
C SER A 232 -8.42 -2.95 29.78
N ARG A 233 -9.70 -3.01 30.07
CA ARG A 233 -10.53 -1.80 30.23
C ARG A 233 -9.92 -0.81 31.25
N ARG A 234 -9.31 -1.33 32.33
CA ARG A 234 -8.58 -0.49 33.29
C ARG A 234 -7.39 0.22 32.66
N THR A 235 -6.64 -0.46 31.82
CA THR A 235 -5.51 0.13 31.07
C THR A 235 -6.00 1.21 30.11
N GLN A 236 -7.13 0.99 29.44
CA GLN A 236 -7.73 2.00 28.54
C GLN A 236 -8.16 3.24 29.32
N GLN A 237 -8.76 3.07 30.51
CA GLN A 237 -9.12 4.21 31.35
C GLN A 237 -7.90 5.02 31.79
N ALA A 238 -6.82 4.36 32.24
CA ALA A 238 -5.58 5.05 32.59
C ALA A 238 -4.99 5.86 31.43
N ARG A 239 -5.03 5.31 30.20
CA ARG A 239 -4.63 6.04 28.99
C ARG A 239 -5.52 7.23 28.67
N ALA A 240 -6.83 7.06 28.83
CA ALA A 240 -7.78 8.15 28.64
C ALA A 240 -7.53 9.30 29.65
N ASP A 241 -7.31 8.98 30.92
CA ASP A 241 -6.98 9.94 31.96
C ASP A 241 -5.64 10.65 31.66
N TRP A 242 -4.63 9.92 31.20
CA TRP A 242 -3.33 10.46 30.80
C TRP A 242 -3.44 11.46 29.64
N LEU A 243 -4.27 11.14 28.62
CA LEU A 243 -4.54 12.00 27.46
C LEU A 243 -5.37 13.23 27.88
N ALA A 244 -6.42 13.03 28.67
CA ALA A 244 -7.28 14.10 29.17
C ALA A 244 -6.50 15.13 29.99
N TYR A 245 -5.55 14.70 30.83
CA TYR A 245 -4.67 15.59 31.58
C TYR A 245 -3.85 16.51 30.68
N ARG A 246 -3.65 16.13 29.41
CA ARG A 246 -2.96 16.91 28.36
C ARG A 246 -3.90 17.62 27.39
N GLY A 247 -5.19 17.68 27.72
CA GLY A 247 -6.21 18.37 26.93
C GLY A 247 -6.69 17.59 25.71
N ILE A 248 -6.36 16.30 25.59
CA ILE A 248 -6.81 15.42 24.49
C ILE A 248 -8.00 14.61 24.99
N VAL A 249 -9.21 14.99 24.55
CA VAL A 249 -10.47 14.39 25.01
C VAL A 249 -11.23 13.64 23.93
N GLU A 250 -10.90 13.86 22.65
CA GLU A 250 -11.52 13.17 21.51
C GLU A 250 -10.77 11.86 21.24
N LEU A 251 -11.28 10.76 21.77
CA LEU A 251 -10.63 9.45 21.74
C LEU A 251 -11.34 8.43 20.82
N ASP A 252 -12.38 8.84 20.12
CA ASP A 252 -13.25 7.96 19.30
C ASP A 252 -12.50 7.21 18.20
N ARG A 253 -11.32 7.71 17.83
CA ARG A 253 -10.44 7.07 16.85
C ARG A 253 -9.53 5.99 17.43
N ILE A 254 -9.52 5.83 18.75
CA ILE A 254 -8.73 4.80 19.44
C ILE A 254 -9.60 3.58 19.66
N TYR A 255 -9.27 2.47 19.01
CA TYR A 255 -9.87 1.16 19.22
C TYR A 255 -9.20 0.53 20.46
N GLY A 256 -9.87 0.59 21.58
CA GLY A 256 -9.34 0.12 22.88
C GLY A 256 -10.43 -0.50 23.77
N PRO A 257 -10.28 -1.77 24.14
CA PRO A 257 -9.25 -2.76 23.81
C PRO A 257 -9.23 -3.10 22.31
N ALA A 258 -8.06 -3.11 21.67
CA ALA A 258 -7.92 -3.41 20.23
C ALA A 258 -8.22 -4.87 19.91
N GLY A 259 -8.87 -5.08 18.76
CA GLY A 259 -9.17 -6.38 18.17
C GLY A 259 -10.65 -6.76 18.22
N LEU A 260 -11.05 -7.59 17.28
CA LEU A 260 -12.39 -8.18 17.23
C LEU A 260 -12.54 -9.24 18.32
N ASP A 261 -13.72 -9.35 18.90
CA ASP A 261 -14.08 -10.42 19.85
C ASP A 261 -14.26 -11.76 19.14
N ILE A 262 -13.15 -12.48 18.98
CA ILE A 262 -13.10 -13.82 18.35
C ILE A 262 -12.65 -14.91 19.34
N GLY A 263 -12.60 -14.60 20.65
CA GLY A 263 -12.12 -15.52 21.67
C GLY A 263 -10.60 -15.71 21.69
N ALA A 264 -9.84 -14.74 21.15
CA ALA A 264 -8.38 -14.81 21.03
C ALA A 264 -7.69 -14.84 22.41
N ASN A 265 -6.77 -15.81 22.61
CA ASN A 265 -6.03 -16.00 23.87
C ASN A 265 -4.51 -16.12 23.66
N THR A 266 -4.05 -16.57 22.48
CA THR A 266 -2.63 -16.65 22.16
C THR A 266 -2.14 -15.38 21.45
N PRO A 267 -0.83 -15.07 21.49
CA PRO A 267 -0.27 -13.94 20.74
C PRO A 267 -0.66 -13.93 19.26
N ALA A 268 -0.67 -15.09 18.60
CA ALA A 268 -1.05 -15.22 17.19
C ALA A 268 -2.54 -14.92 16.96
N GLU A 269 -3.43 -15.43 17.81
CA GLU A 269 -4.87 -15.15 17.73
C GLU A 269 -5.17 -13.68 17.98
N ILE A 270 -4.49 -13.05 18.95
CA ILE A 270 -4.60 -11.62 19.25
C ILE A 270 -4.15 -10.81 18.03
N ALA A 271 -3.05 -11.19 17.38
CA ALA A 271 -2.58 -10.53 16.17
C ALA A 271 -3.62 -10.61 15.04
N VAL A 272 -4.21 -11.79 14.80
CA VAL A 272 -5.29 -11.98 13.81
C VAL A 272 -6.49 -11.10 14.14
N SER A 273 -6.93 -11.06 15.40
CA SER A 273 -8.05 -10.24 15.87
C SER A 273 -7.81 -8.74 15.58
N VAL A 274 -6.63 -8.23 15.90
CA VAL A 274 -6.26 -6.81 15.69
C VAL A 274 -6.13 -6.47 14.21
N ILE A 275 -5.48 -7.33 13.42
CA ILE A 275 -5.35 -7.12 11.97
C ILE A 275 -6.73 -7.13 11.29
N ALA A 276 -7.62 -8.06 11.68
CA ALA A 276 -8.97 -8.14 11.14
C ALA A 276 -9.79 -6.86 11.48
N GLU A 277 -9.67 -6.33 12.70
CA GLU A 277 -10.30 -5.06 13.07
C GLU A 277 -9.75 -3.90 12.22
N ALA A 278 -8.43 -3.80 12.07
CA ALA A 278 -7.80 -2.77 11.24
C ALA A 278 -8.25 -2.82 9.77
N MET A 279 -8.44 -4.02 9.22
CA MET A 279 -8.99 -4.21 7.87
C MET A 279 -10.46 -3.79 7.78
N ALA A 280 -11.27 -4.14 8.78
CA ALA A 280 -12.68 -3.78 8.84
C ALA A 280 -12.87 -2.26 8.93
N VAL A 281 -12.07 -1.58 9.75
CA VAL A 281 -12.08 -0.12 9.87
C VAL A 281 -11.74 0.55 8.54
N LYS A 282 -10.68 0.07 7.84
CA LYS A 282 -10.31 0.60 6.51
C LYS A 282 -11.46 0.48 5.51
N SER A 283 -12.14 -0.65 5.50
CA SER A 283 -13.22 -0.93 4.52
C SER A 283 -14.58 -0.35 4.94
N GLY A 284 -14.70 0.26 6.12
CA GLY A 284 -15.98 0.67 6.70
C GLY A 284 -16.93 -0.50 6.95
N SER A 285 -16.40 -1.73 7.03
CA SER A 285 -17.21 -2.94 7.19
C SER A 285 -17.55 -3.18 8.65
N ASN A 286 -18.76 -3.70 8.89
CA ASN A 286 -19.14 -4.23 10.19
C ASN A 286 -18.84 -5.75 10.21
N PRO A 287 -17.84 -6.22 10.97
CA PRO A 287 -17.43 -7.62 10.97
C PRO A 287 -18.56 -8.54 11.42
N ARG A 288 -18.91 -9.49 10.56
CA ARG A 288 -19.88 -10.58 10.82
C ARG A 288 -19.57 -11.76 9.94
N SER A 289 -20.15 -12.93 10.22
CA SER A 289 -20.02 -14.10 9.35
C SER A 289 -20.62 -13.79 7.97
N LEU A 290 -19.87 -14.13 6.89
CA LEU A 290 -20.36 -13.94 5.51
C LEU A 290 -21.66 -14.69 5.24
N ARG A 291 -21.91 -15.82 5.90
CA ARG A 291 -23.18 -16.57 5.81
C ARG A 291 -24.41 -15.77 6.27
N GLU A 292 -24.20 -14.72 7.08
CA GLU A 292 -25.26 -13.86 7.62
C GLU A 292 -25.51 -12.63 6.73
N ARG A 293 -24.68 -12.46 5.70
CA ARG A 293 -24.78 -11.34 4.77
C ARG A 293 -25.69 -11.71 3.60
N ALA A 294 -26.73 -10.93 3.36
CA ALA A 294 -27.54 -11.03 2.17
C ALA A 294 -26.91 -10.25 1.00
N GLY A 295 -27.05 -10.76 -0.24
CA GLY A 295 -26.56 -10.11 -1.45
C GLY A 295 -25.17 -10.58 -1.90
N SER A 296 -24.57 -9.87 -2.89
CA SER A 296 -23.25 -10.20 -3.41
C SER A 296 -22.15 -10.05 -2.34
N ILE A 297 -21.17 -10.94 -2.37
CA ILE A 297 -20.02 -10.92 -1.45
C ILE A 297 -18.94 -9.96 -1.96
N HIS A 298 -18.91 -9.71 -3.27
CA HIS A 298 -17.97 -8.82 -3.97
C HIS A 298 -18.69 -7.90 -4.93
#